data_96f5770c76d9bd45c9d0be19b3869ae0
#
_entry.id   96f5770c76d9bd45c9d0be19b3869ae0
#
_cell.length_a   1.000
_cell.length_b   1.000
_cell.length_c   1.000
_cell.angle_alpha   90.00
_cell.angle_beta   90.00
_cell.angle_gamma   90.00
#
_symmetry.space_group_name_H-M   'P 1'
#
loop_
_entity.id
_entity.type
_entity.pdbx_description
1 polymer ?
#
loop_
_entity_poly.entity_id
_entity_poly.type
_entity_poly.pdbx_seq_one_letter_code
_entity_poly.pdbx_strand_id
1 'polypeptide(L)'
;EYKFNGGKEFVDDRGSITNYELPEPINWIGWIESKKGTVRANHWHPIQQQKCILISGRYISVFKDLKTPNAPMTTQLMEPGDVVVTEPQVAHTMVFLEDSLFLNLVNGEREHDNFGKHTIPYELVDERMRVELLEHYKPECRSCGNSRLECVVSLGNTPLANNLLNDENQEDELYPLQMNYCPECHNCQLSHSVPREKMFNEYLYVSSTTEVFRKHFSDTADLLTEQFGLEEGSFVVDIGSNDGVFLKPLQEKGISVCGVEPAKNLSYLAEQNGVPTINGYFEDESTLSQIKQEADLVTAFNVFAHSDNLEQITRNAFQIMKPDGHFVIEVQYLYNTLKDVTFDNIYHEHYNYWSVLSLNNFFERLDLQISNVERVDTHGGSIRVYVGTQHHLVHPSVSEFIQKEREFGLDKLETYKRFSRKVEECKEKSLKVIKILKDDGKSIVGYGSPAKATTVLNYYGIDSNSIDYIIEDNELKHGKLLPGVRIPIQGKGGVLDENPPDNILVLAWNFFDYIKENNQELVNRGCEFITLKD
;
A
#
# COMPACT_ATOMS: atom_id res chain seq x y z
N GLU A 1 -22.33 3.89 3.39
CA GLU A 1 -22.43 4.94 2.37
C GLU A 1 -22.25 4.34 0.99
N TYR A 2 -22.96 4.80 0.00
CA TYR A 2 -22.74 4.46 -1.38
C TYR A 2 -22.85 5.69 -2.28
N LYS A 3 -22.01 5.72 -3.30
CA LYS A 3 -21.95 6.77 -4.32
C LYS A 3 -22.54 6.22 -5.62
N PHE A 4 -23.27 7.03 -6.34
CA PHE A 4 -23.63 6.74 -7.72
C PHE A 4 -23.58 8.00 -8.59
N ASN A 5 -23.23 7.79 -9.83
CA ASN A 5 -23.39 8.81 -10.86
C ASN A 5 -24.84 8.75 -11.38
N GLY A 6 -25.27 9.81 -12.05
CA GLY A 6 -26.56 9.81 -12.74
C GLY A 6 -26.70 8.63 -13.66
N GLY A 7 -27.92 8.28 -13.99
CA GLY A 7 -28.24 7.24 -14.93
C GLY A 7 -27.73 7.54 -16.34
N LYS A 8 -28.32 6.88 -17.33
CA LYS A 8 -27.92 7.09 -18.73
C LYS A 8 -28.03 8.55 -19.15
N GLU A 9 -26.88 9.11 -19.54
CA GLU A 9 -26.80 10.48 -20.03
C GLU A 9 -27.34 10.54 -21.47
N PHE A 10 -28.18 11.53 -21.74
CA PHE A 10 -28.63 11.90 -23.08
C PHE A 10 -27.90 13.17 -23.51
N VAL A 11 -27.23 13.15 -24.65
CA VAL A 11 -26.45 14.27 -25.18
C VAL A 11 -26.99 14.67 -26.55
N ASP A 12 -27.22 15.97 -26.76
CA ASP A 12 -27.55 16.57 -28.06
C ASP A 12 -26.80 17.91 -28.25
N ASP A 13 -27.06 18.63 -29.34
CA ASP A 13 -26.40 19.90 -29.68
C ASP A 13 -26.62 21.02 -28.64
N ARG A 14 -27.55 20.83 -27.70
CA ARG A 14 -27.89 21.82 -26.65
C ARG A 14 -27.17 21.50 -25.33
N GLY A 15 -26.60 20.30 -25.18
CA GLY A 15 -25.94 19.83 -23.97
C GLY A 15 -26.37 18.42 -23.55
N SER A 16 -26.30 18.13 -22.24
CA SER A 16 -26.62 16.82 -21.70
C SER A 16 -27.75 16.85 -20.67
N ILE A 17 -28.48 15.75 -20.58
CA ILE A 17 -29.49 15.51 -19.54
C ILE A 17 -29.10 14.22 -18.80
N THR A 18 -28.86 14.35 -17.49
CA THR A 18 -28.59 13.21 -16.61
C THR A 18 -29.73 13.06 -15.62
N ASN A 19 -30.31 11.85 -15.56
CA ASN A 19 -31.40 11.56 -14.64
C ASN A 19 -30.88 10.79 -13.41
N TYR A 20 -31.36 11.14 -12.24
CA TYR A 20 -31.04 10.50 -10.98
C TYR A 20 -32.29 9.83 -10.41
N GLU A 21 -32.21 8.52 -10.15
CA GLU A 21 -33.26 7.80 -9.43
C GLU A 21 -32.86 7.70 -7.98
N LEU A 22 -33.70 8.25 -7.08
CA LEU A 22 -33.42 8.28 -5.66
C LEU A 22 -34.26 7.21 -4.93
N PRO A 23 -33.73 6.62 -3.84
CA PRO A 23 -34.38 5.51 -3.14
C PRO A 23 -35.68 5.90 -2.44
N GLU A 24 -35.93 7.18 -2.21
CA GLU A 24 -37.14 7.69 -1.56
C GLU A 24 -37.50 9.11 -2.02
N PRO A 25 -38.77 9.53 -1.87
CA PRO A 25 -39.21 10.89 -2.23
C PRO A 25 -38.44 11.97 -1.47
N ILE A 26 -38.34 13.16 -2.06
CA ILE A 26 -37.69 14.33 -1.47
C ILE A 26 -38.75 15.41 -1.25
N ASN A 27 -38.79 15.97 -0.05
CA ASN A 27 -39.66 17.10 0.29
C ASN A 27 -38.90 18.36 0.76
N TRP A 28 -37.58 18.25 1.01
CA TRP A 28 -36.71 19.38 1.31
C TRP A 28 -35.42 19.32 0.50
N ILE A 29 -34.97 20.50 0.04
CA ILE A 29 -33.68 20.67 -0.62
C ILE A 29 -32.89 21.73 0.16
N GLY A 30 -31.74 21.36 0.70
CA GLY A 30 -30.79 22.27 1.31
C GLY A 30 -29.73 22.70 0.30
N TRP A 31 -29.59 24.01 0.06
CA TRP A 31 -28.50 24.60 -0.73
C TRP A 31 -27.33 24.89 0.20
N ILE A 32 -26.17 24.27 0.01
CA ILE A 32 -25.08 24.37 0.95
C ILE A 32 -23.77 24.72 0.21
N GLU A 33 -23.22 25.87 0.56
CA GLU A 33 -21.90 26.31 0.11
C GLU A 33 -20.85 26.01 1.17
N SER A 34 -19.68 25.56 0.75
CA SER A 34 -18.57 25.22 1.65
C SER A 34 -17.25 25.70 1.07
N LYS A 35 -16.41 26.25 1.92
CA LYS A 35 -15.10 26.77 1.53
C LYS A 35 -14.05 25.67 1.53
N LYS A 36 -13.08 25.78 0.61
CA LYS A 36 -11.88 24.95 0.59
C LYS A 36 -11.26 24.84 1.99
N GLY A 37 -10.83 23.64 2.35
CA GLY A 37 -10.17 23.36 3.62
C GLY A 37 -11.09 23.21 4.82
N THR A 38 -12.40 23.45 4.67
CA THR A 38 -13.38 23.28 5.76
C THR A 38 -13.86 21.83 5.88
N VAL A 39 -14.41 21.51 7.04
CA VAL A 39 -15.03 20.22 7.36
C VAL A 39 -16.50 20.43 7.68
N ARG A 40 -17.36 19.55 7.18
CA ARG A 40 -18.77 19.45 7.57
C ARG A 40 -19.12 18.05 8.00
N ALA A 41 -20.28 17.93 8.61
CA ALA A 41 -20.81 16.71 9.22
C ALA A 41 -20.06 16.33 10.50
N ASN A 42 -19.17 15.33 10.54
CA ASN A 42 -18.64 14.74 11.78
C ASN A 42 -19.77 14.25 12.70
N HIS A 43 -20.71 13.50 12.11
CA HIS A 43 -21.87 12.98 12.81
C HIS A 43 -22.44 11.71 12.13
N TRP A 44 -23.46 11.15 12.72
CA TRP A 44 -24.28 10.09 12.13
C TRP A 44 -25.76 10.30 12.42
N HIS A 45 -26.62 9.64 11.65
CA HIS A 45 -28.06 9.70 11.78
C HIS A 45 -28.60 8.36 12.29
N PRO A 46 -29.39 8.33 13.40
CA PRO A 46 -29.93 7.07 13.92
C PRO A 46 -30.91 6.37 12.98
N ILE A 47 -31.75 7.14 12.29
CA ILE A 47 -32.86 6.63 11.47
C ILE A 47 -32.96 7.30 10.09
N GLN A 48 -32.41 8.49 9.91
CA GLN A 48 -32.53 9.23 8.66
C GLN A 48 -31.44 8.82 7.67
N GLN A 49 -31.83 8.62 6.41
CA GLN A 49 -30.91 8.50 5.29
C GLN A 49 -30.58 9.89 4.75
N GLN A 50 -29.31 10.22 4.64
CA GLN A 50 -28.86 11.49 4.04
C GLN A 50 -28.47 11.29 2.58
N LYS A 51 -28.90 12.22 1.72
CA LYS A 51 -28.56 12.23 0.30
C LYS A 51 -27.98 13.57 -0.07
N CYS A 52 -26.84 13.57 -0.75
CA CYS A 52 -26.22 14.80 -1.25
C CYS A 52 -25.86 14.64 -2.73
N ILE A 53 -26.13 15.68 -3.52
CA ILE A 53 -25.60 15.81 -4.90
C ILE A 53 -24.63 16.96 -4.96
N LEU A 54 -23.42 16.70 -5.45
CA LEU A 54 -22.40 17.74 -5.64
C LEU A 54 -22.63 18.45 -6.97
N ILE A 55 -22.76 19.78 -6.92
CA ILE A 55 -22.99 20.62 -8.08
C ILE A 55 -21.67 21.20 -8.62
N SER A 56 -20.77 21.64 -7.72
CA SER A 56 -19.46 22.18 -8.10
C SER A 56 -18.44 21.98 -6.99
N GLY A 57 -17.16 22.03 -7.35
CA GLY A 57 -16.04 21.78 -6.46
C GLY A 57 -15.75 20.28 -6.27
N ARG A 58 -14.89 19.93 -5.31
CA ARG A 58 -14.54 18.56 -4.95
C ARG A 58 -14.37 18.43 -3.44
N TYR A 59 -14.76 17.29 -2.88
CA TYR A 59 -14.53 16.98 -1.48
C TYR A 59 -14.23 15.50 -1.28
N ILE A 60 -13.54 15.18 -0.18
CA ILE A 60 -13.34 13.81 0.29
C ILE A 60 -14.50 13.48 1.22
N SER A 61 -15.32 12.50 0.84
CA SER A 61 -16.27 11.88 1.75
C SER A 61 -15.53 10.86 2.61
N VAL A 62 -15.62 11.02 3.93
CA VAL A 62 -15.01 10.11 4.92
C VAL A 62 -16.15 9.48 5.70
N PHE A 63 -16.20 8.16 5.78
CA PHE A 63 -17.29 7.45 6.43
C PHE A 63 -16.87 6.17 7.13
N LYS A 64 -17.71 5.76 8.10
CA LYS A 64 -17.51 4.53 8.89
C LYS A 64 -18.86 3.92 9.24
N ASP A 65 -19.03 2.63 8.97
CA ASP A 65 -20.21 1.87 9.41
C ASP A 65 -20.15 1.63 10.93
N LEU A 66 -21.15 2.11 11.66
CA LEU A 66 -21.25 1.92 13.11
C LEU A 66 -22.02 0.66 13.49
N LYS A 67 -22.66 -0.03 12.53
CA LYS A 67 -23.34 -1.32 12.75
C LYS A 67 -22.34 -2.46 12.88
N THR A 68 -21.22 -2.35 12.17
CA THR A 68 -20.15 -3.36 12.16
C THR A 68 -19.10 -3.01 13.20
N PRO A 69 -18.86 -3.87 14.20
CA PRO A 69 -17.79 -3.64 15.18
C PRO A 69 -16.42 -3.49 14.50
N ASN A 70 -15.67 -2.48 14.90
CA ASN A 70 -14.33 -2.17 14.36
C ASN A 70 -14.29 -2.00 12.82
N ALA A 71 -15.40 -1.55 12.21
CA ALA A 71 -15.39 -1.19 10.80
C ALA A 71 -14.31 -0.11 10.53
N PRO A 72 -13.55 -0.23 9.46
CA PRO A 72 -12.54 0.75 9.10
C PRO A 72 -13.18 2.06 8.62
N MET A 73 -12.45 3.16 8.78
CA MET A 73 -12.75 4.41 8.11
C MET A 73 -12.43 4.27 6.61
N THR A 74 -13.32 4.76 5.76
CA THR A 74 -13.15 4.73 4.30
C THR A 74 -13.23 6.13 3.73
N THR A 75 -12.47 6.40 2.67
CA THR A 75 -12.48 7.68 1.98
C THR A 75 -12.92 7.51 0.52
N GLN A 76 -13.63 8.50 -0.01
CA GLN A 76 -14.04 8.54 -1.41
C GLN A 76 -14.03 9.98 -1.93
N LEU A 77 -13.43 10.19 -3.10
CA LEU A 77 -13.51 11.48 -3.77
C LEU A 77 -14.92 11.69 -4.33
N MET A 78 -15.46 12.88 -4.14
CA MET A 78 -16.73 13.34 -4.72
C MET A 78 -16.45 14.43 -5.73
N GLU A 79 -17.04 14.28 -6.92
CA GLU A 79 -16.93 15.19 -8.06
C GLU A 79 -18.31 15.71 -8.49
N PRO A 80 -18.39 16.84 -9.23
CA PRO A 80 -19.67 17.36 -9.70
C PRO A 80 -20.50 16.31 -10.44
N GLY A 81 -21.78 16.20 -10.08
CA GLY A 81 -22.70 15.20 -10.59
C GLY A 81 -22.75 13.91 -9.79
N ASP A 82 -21.86 13.70 -8.82
CA ASP A 82 -21.97 12.54 -7.92
C ASP A 82 -23.08 12.72 -6.90
N VAL A 83 -23.81 11.65 -6.66
CA VAL A 83 -24.78 11.56 -5.57
C VAL A 83 -24.26 10.57 -4.54
N VAL A 84 -24.20 10.99 -3.31
CA VAL A 84 -23.89 10.13 -2.18
C VAL A 84 -25.12 9.89 -1.33
N VAL A 85 -25.33 8.62 -0.95
CA VAL A 85 -26.38 8.21 -0.03
C VAL A 85 -25.73 7.64 1.22
N THR A 86 -25.98 8.27 2.35
CA THR A 86 -25.48 7.84 3.66
C THR A 86 -26.61 7.19 4.43
N GLU A 87 -26.48 5.90 4.67
CA GLU A 87 -27.47 5.11 5.40
C GLU A 87 -27.50 5.47 6.90
N PRO A 88 -28.60 5.17 7.61
CA PRO A 88 -28.62 5.28 9.06
C PRO A 88 -27.49 4.50 9.73
N GLN A 89 -26.95 5.06 10.82
CA GLN A 89 -25.83 4.48 11.58
C GLN A 89 -24.50 4.40 10.80
N VAL A 90 -24.32 5.25 9.79
CA VAL A 90 -23.03 5.49 9.15
C VAL A 90 -22.54 6.87 9.57
N ALA A 91 -21.43 6.92 10.29
CA ALA A 91 -20.73 8.17 10.59
C ALA A 91 -20.11 8.70 9.31
N HIS A 92 -20.24 10.00 9.06
CA HIS A 92 -19.71 10.62 7.84
C HIS A 92 -19.21 12.03 8.06
N THR A 93 -18.27 12.41 7.20
CA THR A 93 -17.61 13.72 7.23
C THR A 93 -17.25 14.12 5.80
N MET A 94 -17.29 15.42 5.51
CA MET A 94 -16.91 16.02 4.23
C MET A 94 -15.70 16.93 4.45
N VAL A 95 -14.59 16.67 3.75
CA VAL A 95 -13.38 17.51 3.76
C VAL A 95 -13.24 18.16 2.39
N PHE A 96 -13.39 19.47 2.31
CA PHE A 96 -13.50 20.18 1.04
C PHE A 96 -12.14 20.53 0.45
N LEU A 97 -11.84 19.96 -0.73
CA LEU A 97 -10.62 20.22 -1.50
C LEU A 97 -10.70 21.53 -2.28
N GLU A 98 -11.91 21.97 -2.59
CA GLU A 98 -12.22 23.18 -3.35
C GLU A 98 -13.45 23.88 -2.76
N ASP A 99 -13.64 25.16 -3.08
CA ASP A 99 -14.92 25.83 -2.82
C ASP A 99 -16.03 25.06 -3.52
N SER A 100 -17.00 24.58 -2.78
CA SER A 100 -17.96 23.60 -3.24
C SER A 100 -19.40 24.02 -2.97
N LEU A 101 -20.29 23.64 -3.89
CA LEU A 101 -21.73 23.75 -3.75
C LEU A 101 -22.35 22.37 -3.84
N PHE A 102 -23.15 21.98 -2.87
CA PHE A 102 -23.94 20.75 -2.93
C PHE A 102 -25.36 20.94 -2.45
N LEU A 103 -26.24 20.08 -2.93
CA LEU A 103 -27.63 20.02 -2.47
C LEU A 103 -27.78 18.84 -1.51
N ASN A 104 -28.35 19.10 -0.35
CA ASN A 104 -28.80 18.06 0.55
C ASN A 104 -30.28 17.77 0.26
N LEU A 105 -30.57 16.51 -0.04
CA LEU A 105 -31.89 16.05 -0.48
C LEU A 105 -32.49 15.23 0.66
N VAL A 106 -33.58 15.74 1.24
CA VAL A 106 -34.14 15.20 2.49
C VAL A 106 -35.55 14.70 2.29
N ASN A 107 -35.83 13.53 2.83
CA ASN A 107 -37.16 13.01 3.08
C ASN A 107 -37.48 13.18 4.58
N GLY A 108 -38.57 13.84 4.92
CA GLY A 108 -38.97 14.10 6.31
C GLY A 108 -38.79 15.55 6.74
N GLU A 109 -38.68 15.80 8.04
CA GLU A 109 -38.51 17.13 8.61
C GLU A 109 -37.04 17.51 8.71
N ARG A 110 -36.74 18.76 8.36
CA ARG A 110 -35.44 19.38 8.57
C ARG A 110 -35.61 20.77 9.14
N GLU A 111 -35.89 20.86 10.42
CA GLU A 111 -35.89 22.14 11.12
C GLU A 111 -34.52 22.38 11.79
N HIS A 112 -33.98 23.57 11.62
CA HIS A 112 -32.69 23.96 12.20
C HIS A 112 -32.69 23.85 13.74
N ASP A 113 -33.82 24.15 14.36
CA ASP A 113 -34.01 24.09 15.82
C ASP A 113 -34.12 22.65 16.37
N ASN A 114 -34.35 21.66 15.50
CA ASN A 114 -34.48 20.25 15.84
C ASN A 114 -33.27 19.39 15.38
N PHE A 115 -32.22 20.01 14.92
CA PHE A 115 -31.05 19.31 14.35
C PHE A 115 -30.48 18.24 15.28
N GLY A 116 -30.43 18.49 16.60
CA GLY A 116 -29.91 17.54 17.58
C GLY A 116 -30.77 16.28 17.82
N LYS A 117 -32.03 16.23 17.29
CA LYS A 117 -32.89 15.03 17.41
C LYS A 117 -32.54 13.94 16.37
N HIS A 118 -31.98 14.35 15.21
CA HIS A 118 -31.73 13.49 14.07
C HIS A 118 -30.24 13.29 13.78
N THR A 119 -29.37 13.93 14.57
CA THR A 119 -27.93 13.97 14.32
C THR A 119 -27.18 13.79 15.62
N ILE A 120 -26.32 12.77 15.67
CA ILE A 120 -25.47 12.47 16.82
C ILE A 120 -24.02 12.80 16.44
N PRO A 121 -23.34 13.71 17.18
CA PRO A 121 -21.94 14.03 16.91
C PRO A 121 -21.05 12.79 16.95
N TYR A 122 -20.13 12.70 16.01
CA TYR A 122 -19.11 11.66 15.92
C TYR A 122 -17.91 12.22 15.18
N GLU A 123 -16.86 12.58 15.89
CA GLU A 123 -15.67 13.13 15.28
C GLU A 123 -14.89 12.06 14.54
N LEU A 124 -15.10 11.97 13.24
CA LEU A 124 -14.42 11.05 12.34
C LEU A 124 -13.11 11.64 11.80
N VAL A 125 -13.10 12.98 11.63
CA VAL A 125 -11.97 13.76 11.15
C VAL A 125 -11.71 14.89 12.15
N ASP A 126 -10.64 14.79 12.91
CA ASP A 126 -10.10 15.86 13.75
C ASP A 126 -9.23 16.83 12.93
N GLU A 127 -8.68 17.85 13.57
CA GLU A 127 -7.85 18.86 12.89
C GLU A 127 -6.58 18.27 12.27
N ARG A 128 -5.93 17.32 12.91
CA ARG A 128 -4.75 16.64 12.37
C ARG A 128 -5.10 15.86 11.11
N MET A 129 -6.16 15.04 11.17
CA MET A 129 -6.62 14.26 10.02
C MET A 129 -7.12 15.15 8.88
N ARG A 130 -7.73 16.31 9.19
CA ARG A 130 -8.11 17.31 8.18
C ARG A 130 -6.89 17.77 7.37
N VAL A 131 -5.82 18.15 8.06
CA VAL A 131 -4.58 18.61 7.41
C VAL A 131 -3.97 17.47 6.58
N GLU A 132 -3.87 16.26 7.15
CA GLU A 132 -3.37 15.09 6.43
C GLU A 132 -4.14 14.81 5.14
N LEU A 133 -5.48 14.82 5.19
CA LEU A 133 -6.29 14.58 4.00
C LEU A 133 -6.16 15.70 2.95
N LEU A 134 -6.06 16.96 3.39
CA LEU A 134 -5.90 18.09 2.46
C LEU A 134 -4.54 18.10 1.75
N GLU A 135 -3.49 17.66 2.41
CA GLU A 135 -2.12 17.74 1.87
C GLU A 135 -1.70 16.45 1.14
N HIS A 136 -2.15 15.29 1.61
CA HIS A 136 -1.58 14.00 1.20
C HIS A 136 -2.57 13.02 0.57
N TYR A 137 -3.86 13.33 0.54
CA TYR A 137 -4.83 12.53 -0.20
C TYR A 137 -4.55 12.57 -1.71
N LYS A 138 -4.64 11.42 -2.37
CA LYS A 138 -4.41 11.26 -3.82
C LYS A 138 -5.75 11.09 -4.54
N PRO A 139 -6.34 12.18 -5.02
CA PRO A 139 -7.62 12.14 -5.70
C PRO A 139 -7.55 11.46 -7.08
N GLU A 140 -6.35 11.41 -7.66
CA GLU A 140 -6.14 10.95 -9.03
C GLU A 140 -5.22 9.73 -9.09
N CYS A 141 -5.38 8.94 -10.13
CA CYS A 141 -4.52 7.80 -10.40
C CYS A 141 -3.09 8.24 -10.71
N ARG A 142 -2.12 7.70 -9.96
CA ARG A 142 -0.68 7.98 -10.17
C ARG A 142 -0.18 7.54 -11.54
N SER A 143 -0.86 6.58 -12.17
CA SER A 143 -0.49 6.05 -13.46
C SER A 143 -1.10 6.85 -14.62
N CYS A 144 -2.39 7.18 -14.61
CA CYS A 144 -3.08 7.77 -15.77
C CYS A 144 -3.81 9.09 -15.50
N GLY A 145 -3.84 9.58 -14.25
CA GLY A 145 -4.52 10.84 -13.88
C GLY A 145 -6.05 10.74 -13.75
N ASN A 146 -6.66 9.56 -13.93
CA ASN A 146 -8.09 9.38 -13.75
C ASN A 146 -8.48 9.61 -12.29
N SER A 147 -9.50 10.44 -12.03
CA SER A 147 -10.01 10.74 -10.69
C SER A 147 -11.10 9.77 -10.20
N ARG A 148 -11.68 8.97 -11.09
CA ARG A 148 -12.71 7.99 -10.75
C ARG A 148 -12.10 6.68 -10.25
N LEU A 149 -11.59 6.72 -9.02
CA LEU A 149 -11.01 5.58 -8.35
C LEU A 149 -12.04 4.87 -7.48
N GLU A 150 -12.00 3.54 -7.49
CA GLU A 150 -12.88 2.68 -6.71
C GLU A 150 -12.15 2.12 -5.48
N CYS A 151 -12.73 2.27 -4.28
CA CYS A 151 -12.17 1.66 -3.09
C CYS A 151 -12.20 0.13 -3.21
N VAL A 152 -11.04 -0.50 -3.05
CA VAL A 152 -10.91 -1.97 -2.99
C VAL A 152 -11.03 -2.43 -1.54
N VAL A 153 -10.14 -1.95 -0.69
CA VAL A 153 -10.13 -2.29 0.73
C VAL A 153 -9.60 -1.11 1.53
N SER A 154 -10.30 -0.78 2.63
CA SER A 154 -9.79 0.12 3.66
C SER A 154 -9.37 -0.68 4.88
N LEU A 155 -8.16 -0.43 5.36
CA LEU A 155 -7.64 -0.97 6.61
C LEU A 155 -7.75 0.04 7.77
N GLY A 156 -8.44 1.17 7.52
CA GLY A 156 -8.65 2.24 8.50
C GLY A 156 -7.44 3.15 8.65
N ASN A 157 -7.29 3.74 9.83
CA ASN A 157 -6.12 4.54 10.19
C ASN A 157 -5.13 3.65 10.93
N THR A 158 -3.94 3.50 10.40
CA THR A 158 -2.90 2.64 10.96
C THR A 158 -1.58 3.39 11.12
N PRO A 159 -0.72 2.98 12.05
CA PRO A 159 0.63 3.55 12.16
C PRO A 159 1.51 3.11 10.99
N LEU A 160 2.62 3.81 10.78
CA LEU A 160 3.65 3.39 9.82
C LEU A 160 4.26 2.06 10.28
N ALA A 161 4.34 1.10 9.36
CA ALA A 161 4.66 -0.28 9.66
C ALA A 161 6.05 -0.49 10.29
N ASN A 162 7.03 0.31 9.89
CA ASN A 162 8.41 0.21 10.39
C ASN A 162 8.75 1.24 11.47
N ASN A 163 7.80 2.05 11.91
CA ASN A 163 8.00 3.05 12.97
C ASN A 163 7.84 2.44 14.37
N LEU A 164 8.75 1.50 14.72
CA LEU A 164 8.72 0.82 16.00
C LEU A 164 8.87 1.82 17.17
N LEU A 165 8.06 1.67 18.21
CA LEU A 165 8.06 2.55 19.37
C LEU A 165 9.18 2.18 20.35
N ASN A 166 9.78 3.18 21.00
CA ASN A 166 10.84 2.97 21.98
C ASN A 166 10.29 2.78 23.41
N ASP A 167 9.10 3.29 23.68
CA ASP A 167 8.44 3.13 24.97
C ASP A 167 6.91 3.21 24.84
N GLU A 168 6.19 2.81 25.91
CA GLU A 168 4.73 2.75 25.95
C GLU A 168 4.04 4.13 25.90
N ASN A 169 4.74 5.21 26.24
CA ASN A 169 4.17 6.55 26.27
C ASN A 169 4.33 7.29 24.93
N GLN A 170 5.09 6.74 24.01
CA GLN A 170 5.25 7.30 22.68
C GLN A 170 3.92 7.22 21.94
N GLU A 171 3.43 8.35 21.41
CA GLU A 171 2.20 8.39 20.63
C GLU A 171 2.41 7.83 19.23
N ASP A 172 1.39 7.12 18.73
CA ASP A 172 1.35 6.65 17.36
C ASP A 172 0.86 7.75 16.42
N GLU A 173 1.60 8.00 15.35
CA GLU A 173 1.09 8.76 14.21
C GLU A 173 0.29 7.82 13.30
N LEU A 174 -1.03 8.05 13.19
CA LEU A 174 -1.93 7.22 12.39
C LEU A 174 -2.23 7.89 11.03
N TYR A 175 -2.24 7.11 9.97
CA TYR A 175 -2.51 7.55 8.61
C TYR A 175 -3.57 6.65 7.95
N PRO A 176 -4.43 7.19 7.06
CA PRO A 176 -5.33 6.36 6.28
C PRO A 176 -4.58 5.31 5.47
N LEU A 177 -5.02 4.07 5.54
CA LEU A 177 -4.48 2.97 4.75
C LEU A 177 -5.60 2.33 3.95
N GLN A 178 -5.75 2.76 2.71
CA GLN A 178 -6.79 2.31 1.80
C GLN A 178 -6.22 2.12 0.41
N MET A 179 -6.51 0.97 -0.20
CA MET A 179 -6.16 0.68 -1.59
C MET A 179 -7.35 0.95 -2.50
N ASN A 180 -7.10 1.72 -3.56
CA ASN A 180 -8.06 2.05 -4.60
C ASN A 180 -7.64 1.41 -5.94
N TYR A 181 -8.63 1.07 -6.77
CA TYR A 181 -8.47 0.55 -8.12
C TYR A 181 -8.85 1.63 -9.14
N CYS A 182 -8.08 1.76 -10.21
CA CYS A 182 -8.39 2.61 -11.35
C CYS A 182 -9.03 1.77 -12.47
N PRO A 183 -10.31 2.00 -12.83
CA PRO A 183 -10.96 1.25 -13.89
C PRO A 183 -10.44 1.57 -15.30
N GLU A 184 -9.71 2.68 -15.46
CA GLU A 184 -9.18 3.11 -16.76
C GLU A 184 -7.87 2.38 -17.12
N CYS A 185 -6.87 2.42 -16.22
CA CYS A 185 -5.56 1.82 -16.49
C CYS A 185 -5.26 0.55 -15.69
N HIS A 186 -6.20 0.11 -14.86
CA HIS A 186 -6.12 -1.08 -14.00
C HIS A 186 -5.02 -1.03 -12.93
N ASN A 187 -4.48 0.16 -12.64
CA ASN A 187 -3.55 0.35 -11.51
C ASN A 187 -4.30 0.27 -10.18
N CYS A 188 -3.66 -0.32 -9.17
CA CYS A 188 -4.07 -0.20 -7.78
C CYS A 188 -3.08 0.66 -7.02
N GLN A 189 -3.58 1.52 -6.15
CA GLN A 189 -2.77 2.49 -5.41
C GLN A 189 -3.36 2.82 -4.04
N LEU A 190 -2.53 3.33 -3.14
CA LEU A 190 -3.03 3.92 -1.90
C LEU A 190 -3.75 5.25 -2.18
N SER A 191 -4.84 5.48 -1.42
CA SER A 191 -5.59 6.74 -1.43
C SER A 191 -4.83 7.92 -0.80
N HIS A 192 -3.74 7.63 -0.09
CA HIS A 192 -2.99 8.58 0.71
C HIS A 192 -1.49 8.35 0.54
N SER A 193 -0.69 9.42 0.46
CA SER A 193 0.77 9.32 0.41
C SER A 193 1.35 9.97 1.67
N VAL A 194 1.88 9.15 2.56
CA VAL A 194 2.70 9.68 3.65
C VAL A 194 3.96 10.30 3.06
N PRO A 195 4.43 11.47 3.53
CA PRO A 195 5.66 12.06 3.03
C PRO A 195 6.83 11.08 3.06
N ARG A 196 7.53 10.96 1.92
CA ARG A 196 8.65 10.01 1.73
C ARG A 196 9.76 10.18 2.77
N GLU A 197 9.99 11.41 3.21
CA GLU A 197 11.00 11.75 4.21
C GLU A 197 10.72 11.12 5.58
N LYS A 198 9.44 10.91 5.92
CA LYS A 198 9.04 10.21 7.17
C LYS A 198 9.30 8.71 7.12
N MET A 199 9.32 8.13 5.92
CA MET A 199 9.44 6.67 5.75
C MET A 199 10.84 6.22 5.35
N PHE A 200 11.57 7.02 4.54
CA PHE A 200 12.77 6.53 3.88
C PHE A 200 14.07 7.26 4.26
N ASN A 201 14.05 8.36 5.02
CA ASN A 201 15.29 9.05 5.41
C ASN A 201 16.18 8.24 6.36
N GLU A 202 15.57 7.41 7.21
CA GLU A 202 16.23 6.38 8.02
C GLU A 202 15.45 5.09 7.89
N TYR A 203 16.08 4.04 7.40
CA TYR A 203 15.39 2.81 7.08
C TYR A 203 16.04 1.62 7.78
N LEU A 204 15.23 0.85 8.53
CA LEU A 204 15.73 -0.25 9.36
C LEU A 204 15.92 -1.56 8.60
N TYR A 205 15.36 -1.66 7.39
CA TYR A 205 15.49 -2.86 6.58
C TYR A 205 16.80 -2.84 5.80
N VAL A 206 17.69 -3.78 6.10
CA VAL A 206 18.97 -3.98 5.42
C VAL A 206 18.87 -5.23 4.55
N SER A 207 18.99 -5.09 3.24
CA SER A 207 18.74 -6.16 2.28
C SER A 207 19.74 -7.33 2.42
N SER A 208 20.99 -7.07 2.81
CA SER A 208 22.00 -8.11 2.97
C SER A 208 21.89 -8.95 4.24
N THR A 209 20.93 -8.67 5.14
CA THR A 209 20.84 -9.36 6.44
C THR A 209 20.52 -10.85 6.34
N THR A 210 19.78 -11.27 5.29
CA THR A 210 19.43 -12.68 5.10
C THR A 210 20.24 -13.32 3.97
N GLU A 211 20.63 -14.58 4.15
CA GLU A 211 21.35 -15.36 3.13
C GLU A 211 20.52 -15.52 1.85
N VAL A 212 19.20 -15.69 2.00
CA VAL A 212 18.25 -15.83 0.88
C VAL A 212 18.32 -14.61 -0.04
N PHE A 213 18.29 -13.39 0.51
CA PHE A 213 18.37 -12.18 -0.30
C PHE A 213 19.75 -11.93 -0.89
N ARG A 214 20.82 -12.21 -0.14
CA ARG A 214 22.20 -12.15 -0.71
C ARG A 214 22.34 -13.05 -1.92
N LYS A 215 21.84 -14.30 -1.81
CA LYS A 215 21.84 -15.23 -2.93
C LYS A 215 20.99 -14.75 -4.09
N HIS A 216 19.77 -14.28 -3.83
CA HIS A 216 18.86 -13.75 -4.85
C HIS A 216 19.53 -12.61 -5.66
N PHE A 217 20.14 -11.64 -5.00
CA PHE A 217 20.80 -10.52 -5.69
C PHE A 217 22.08 -10.92 -6.41
N SER A 218 22.84 -11.86 -5.88
CA SER A 218 24.00 -12.44 -6.58
C SER A 218 23.58 -13.17 -7.85
N ASP A 219 22.58 -14.05 -7.76
CA ASP A 219 22.05 -14.78 -8.92
C ASP A 219 21.43 -13.81 -9.95
N THR A 220 20.79 -12.73 -9.49
CA THR A 220 20.24 -11.67 -10.36
C THR A 220 21.37 -10.90 -11.07
N ALA A 221 22.44 -10.57 -10.37
CA ALA A 221 23.60 -9.91 -10.98
C ALA A 221 24.24 -10.79 -12.07
N ASP A 222 24.37 -12.09 -11.83
CA ASP A 222 24.87 -13.04 -12.83
C ASP A 222 23.94 -13.10 -14.06
N LEU A 223 22.64 -13.26 -13.83
CA LEU A 223 21.62 -13.30 -14.87
C LEU A 223 21.65 -12.06 -15.77
N LEU A 224 21.63 -10.86 -15.17
CA LEU A 224 21.60 -9.61 -15.92
C LEU A 224 22.93 -9.34 -16.62
N THR A 225 24.06 -9.76 -16.04
CA THR A 225 25.37 -9.70 -16.68
C THR A 225 25.39 -10.52 -17.97
N GLU A 226 24.91 -11.75 -17.94
CA GLU A 226 24.82 -12.63 -19.11
C GLU A 226 23.82 -12.11 -20.14
N GLN A 227 22.60 -11.75 -19.68
CA GLN A 227 21.50 -11.33 -20.56
C GLN A 227 21.81 -10.07 -21.35
N PHE A 228 22.49 -9.09 -20.73
CA PHE A 228 22.81 -7.81 -21.36
C PHE A 228 24.27 -7.71 -21.82
N GLY A 229 25.05 -8.79 -21.68
CA GLY A 229 26.45 -8.80 -22.09
C GLY A 229 27.28 -7.73 -21.36
N LEU A 230 27.01 -7.53 -20.06
CA LEU A 230 27.76 -6.54 -19.27
C LEU A 230 29.20 -7.01 -19.05
N GLU A 231 30.15 -6.12 -19.31
CA GLU A 231 31.57 -6.41 -19.22
C GLU A 231 32.34 -5.23 -18.62
N GLU A 232 33.67 -5.34 -18.53
CA GLU A 232 34.53 -4.23 -18.11
C GLU A 232 34.27 -2.99 -18.98
N GLY A 233 33.92 -1.86 -18.35
CA GLY A 233 33.53 -0.62 -19.01
C GLY A 233 32.02 -0.40 -19.11
N SER A 234 31.21 -1.42 -18.86
CA SER A 234 29.75 -1.23 -18.66
C SER A 234 29.47 -0.47 -17.37
N PHE A 235 28.34 0.27 -17.35
CA PHE A 235 27.92 1.06 -16.19
C PHE A 235 26.48 0.74 -15.81
N VAL A 236 26.26 0.42 -14.53
CA VAL A 236 24.95 0.06 -13.98
C VAL A 236 24.57 1.03 -12.86
N VAL A 237 23.35 1.56 -12.91
CA VAL A 237 22.75 2.39 -11.87
C VAL A 237 21.61 1.63 -11.20
N ASP A 238 21.62 1.53 -9.86
CA ASP A 238 20.56 0.90 -9.09
C ASP A 238 19.83 1.93 -8.23
N ILE A 239 18.50 2.03 -8.41
CA ILE A 239 17.63 2.97 -7.72
C ILE A 239 17.11 2.31 -6.43
N GLY A 240 17.25 3.00 -5.28
CA GLY A 240 16.97 2.43 -3.97
C GLY A 240 17.91 1.27 -3.64
N SER A 241 19.19 1.50 -3.86
CA SER A 241 20.24 0.47 -3.85
C SER A 241 20.49 -0.17 -2.48
N ASN A 242 19.82 0.31 -1.42
CA ASN A 242 19.97 -0.16 -0.06
C ASN A 242 21.45 -0.17 0.38
N ASP A 243 21.96 -1.24 0.92
CA ASP A 243 23.35 -1.41 1.35
C ASP A 243 24.32 -1.87 0.23
N GLY A 244 23.88 -1.79 -1.04
CA GLY A 244 24.68 -2.14 -2.22
C GLY A 244 24.73 -3.64 -2.53
N VAL A 245 23.85 -4.45 -1.92
CA VAL A 245 23.86 -5.92 -2.03
C VAL A 245 23.78 -6.45 -3.46
N PHE A 246 23.04 -5.77 -4.35
CA PHE A 246 22.96 -6.10 -5.78
C PHE A 246 24.19 -5.61 -6.58
N LEU A 247 24.66 -4.41 -6.26
CA LEU A 247 25.75 -3.78 -7.02
C LEU A 247 27.12 -4.40 -6.73
N LYS A 248 27.33 -4.91 -5.52
CA LYS A 248 28.60 -5.48 -5.11
C LYS A 248 29.06 -6.65 -5.99
N PRO A 249 28.22 -7.66 -6.32
CA PRO A 249 28.58 -8.73 -7.24
C PRO A 249 28.94 -8.25 -8.65
N LEU A 250 28.29 -7.18 -9.15
CA LEU A 250 28.63 -6.57 -10.44
C LEU A 250 30.01 -5.90 -10.41
N GLN A 251 30.30 -5.16 -9.34
CA GLN A 251 31.60 -4.52 -9.14
C GLN A 251 32.75 -5.54 -9.09
N GLU A 252 32.53 -6.68 -8.46
CA GLU A 252 33.50 -7.78 -8.39
C GLU A 252 33.82 -8.39 -9.78
N LYS A 253 32.92 -8.22 -10.75
CA LYS A 253 33.11 -8.60 -12.16
C LYS A 253 33.76 -7.51 -13.01
N GLY A 254 34.17 -6.38 -12.42
CA GLY A 254 34.79 -5.26 -13.13
C GLY A 254 33.79 -4.29 -13.78
N ILE A 255 32.50 -4.44 -13.51
CA ILE A 255 31.45 -3.54 -14.01
C ILE A 255 31.42 -2.29 -13.13
N SER A 256 31.36 -1.11 -13.73
CA SER A 256 31.20 0.15 -13.00
C SER A 256 29.76 0.26 -12.46
N VAL A 257 29.61 0.69 -11.21
CA VAL A 257 28.30 0.75 -10.54
C VAL A 257 28.09 2.07 -9.83
N CYS A 258 26.83 2.47 -9.68
CA CYS A 258 26.40 3.59 -8.86
C CYS A 258 25.06 3.27 -8.22
N GLY A 259 25.01 3.29 -6.89
CA GLY A 259 23.75 3.24 -6.13
C GLY A 259 23.16 4.64 -5.97
N VAL A 260 21.84 4.71 -5.90
CA VAL A 260 21.10 5.90 -5.46
C VAL A 260 20.18 5.48 -4.29
N GLU A 261 20.44 6.00 -3.09
CA GLU A 261 19.74 5.56 -1.87
C GLU A 261 19.37 6.76 -0.99
N PRO A 262 18.07 7.00 -0.72
CA PRO A 262 17.66 8.13 0.10
C PRO A 262 17.96 7.95 1.60
N ALA A 263 17.97 6.72 2.12
CA ALA A 263 18.25 6.44 3.53
C ALA A 263 19.74 6.66 3.84
N LYS A 264 20.03 7.64 4.70
CA LYS A 264 21.41 8.01 5.05
C LYS A 264 22.21 6.86 5.67
N ASN A 265 21.57 6.09 6.55
CA ASN A 265 22.19 4.94 7.20
C ASN A 265 22.56 3.85 6.19
N LEU A 266 21.71 3.59 5.20
CA LEU A 266 21.95 2.57 4.17
C LEU A 266 22.97 3.04 3.13
N SER A 267 22.85 4.27 2.65
CA SER A 267 23.85 4.88 1.76
C SER A 267 25.26 4.85 2.37
N TYR A 268 25.38 5.20 3.65
CA TYR A 268 26.64 5.10 4.39
C TYR A 268 27.15 3.66 4.45
N LEU A 269 26.27 2.69 4.73
CA LEU A 269 26.62 1.26 4.78
C LEU A 269 27.10 0.76 3.42
N ALA A 270 26.42 1.13 2.33
CA ALA A 270 26.84 0.79 0.96
C ALA A 270 28.27 1.30 0.66
N GLU A 271 28.57 2.55 1.02
CA GLU A 271 29.93 3.11 0.86
C GLU A 271 30.97 2.37 1.70
N GLN A 272 30.63 1.97 2.95
CA GLN A 272 31.51 1.14 3.77
C GLN A 272 31.78 -0.24 3.12
N ASN A 273 30.80 -0.78 2.40
CA ASN A 273 30.94 -1.99 1.60
C ASN A 273 31.72 -1.76 0.29
N GLY A 274 32.15 -0.54 0.01
CA GLY A 274 32.91 -0.15 -1.17
C GLY A 274 32.05 0.02 -2.44
N VAL A 275 30.73 0.22 -2.29
CA VAL A 275 29.81 0.48 -3.39
C VAL A 275 29.55 1.98 -3.49
N PRO A 276 29.96 2.66 -4.58
CA PRO A 276 29.70 4.08 -4.78
C PRO A 276 28.19 4.35 -4.76
N THR A 277 27.74 5.23 -3.85
CA THR A 277 26.32 5.48 -3.63
C THR A 277 26.05 6.98 -3.44
N ILE A 278 25.10 7.51 -4.20
CA ILE A 278 24.59 8.88 -4.06
C ILE A 278 23.46 8.86 -3.05
N ASN A 279 23.58 9.64 -1.96
CA ASN A 279 22.51 9.80 -1.01
C ASN A 279 21.47 10.82 -1.52
N GLY A 280 20.30 10.36 -1.90
CA GLY A 280 19.22 11.18 -2.43
C GLY A 280 18.12 10.37 -3.09
N TYR A 281 17.06 11.06 -3.46
CA TYR A 281 15.95 10.49 -4.24
C TYR A 281 16.25 10.60 -5.74
N PHE A 282 16.01 9.54 -6.50
CA PHE A 282 16.37 9.46 -7.91
C PHE A 282 15.57 10.43 -8.80
N GLU A 283 14.36 10.82 -8.39
CA GLU A 283 13.56 11.81 -9.07
C GLU A 283 14.04 13.25 -8.89
N ASP A 284 14.94 13.51 -7.93
CA ASP A 284 15.44 14.85 -7.65
C ASP A 284 16.60 15.21 -8.61
N GLU A 285 16.52 16.39 -9.23
CA GLU A 285 17.52 16.87 -10.20
C GLU A 285 18.93 16.96 -9.58
N SER A 286 19.02 17.35 -8.31
CA SER A 286 20.28 17.41 -7.56
C SER A 286 20.97 16.05 -7.43
N THR A 287 20.22 14.97 -7.37
CA THR A 287 20.71 13.60 -7.35
C THR A 287 21.12 13.16 -8.75
N LEU A 288 20.21 13.33 -9.72
CA LEU A 288 20.42 12.92 -11.10
C LEU A 288 21.66 13.59 -11.71
N SER A 289 21.87 14.86 -11.42
CA SER A 289 23.03 15.64 -11.92
C SER A 289 24.40 15.12 -11.45
N GLN A 290 24.46 14.26 -10.44
CA GLN A 290 25.69 13.63 -9.96
C GLN A 290 26.08 12.39 -10.78
N ILE A 291 25.15 11.79 -11.52
CA ILE A 291 25.42 10.66 -12.42
C ILE A 291 26.00 11.22 -13.72
N LYS A 292 27.29 10.94 -13.99
CA LYS A 292 28.02 11.58 -15.09
C LYS A 292 28.26 10.68 -16.31
N GLN A 293 27.94 9.39 -16.18
CA GLN A 293 28.16 8.41 -17.24
C GLN A 293 26.80 7.87 -17.70
N GLU A 294 26.67 7.59 -18.99
CA GLU A 294 25.47 6.91 -19.52
C GLU A 294 25.46 5.44 -19.09
N ALA A 295 24.32 4.98 -18.58
CA ALA A 295 24.15 3.63 -18.07
C ALA A 295 23.80 2.62 -19.18
N ASP A 296 24.39 1.45 -19.13
CA ASP A 296 24.00 0.29 -19.92
C ASP A 296 22.71 -0.34 -19.36
N LEU A 297 22.55 -0.27 -18.04
CA LEU A 297 21.43 -0.83 -17.31
C LEU A 297 21.05 0.09 -16.14
N VAL A 298 19.76 0.34 -15.97
CA VAL A 298 19.19 0.95 -14.77
C VAL A 298 18.26 -0.07 -14.10
N THR A 299 18.37 -0.24 -12.80
CA THR A 299 17.57 -1.19 -12.02
C THR A 299 16.81 -0.50 -10.90
N ALA A 300 15.67 -1.08 -10.50
CA ALA A 300 14.88 -0.66 -9.35
C ALA A 300 14.18 -1.89 -8.73
N PHE A 301 14.81 -2.49 -7.73
CA PHE A 301 14.32 -3.70 -7.09
C PHE A 301 13.52 -3.39 -5.84
N ASN A 302 12.21 -3.67 -5.87
CA ASN A 302 11.25 -3.40 -4.79
C ASN A 302 11.17 -1.90 -4.41
N VAL A 303 11.35 -1.00 -5.36
CA VAL A 303 11.36 0.45 -5.19
C VAL A 303 10.31 1.14 -6.05
N PHE A 304 10.02 0.64 -7.25
CA PHE A 304 9.11 1.28 -8.20
C PHE A 304 7.66 1.41 -7.69
N ALA A 305 7.29 0.64 -6.65
CA ALA A 305 6.02 0.78 -5.95
C ALA A 305 6.01 1.92 -4.90
N HIS A 306 7.17 2.48 -4.53
CA HIS A 306 7.36 3.37 -3.37
C HIS A 306 7.41 4.86 -3.72
N SER A 307 6.98 5.27 -4.91
CA SER A 307 7.00 6.68 -5.31
C SER A 307 5.65 7.17 -5.85
N ASP A 308 5.37 8.44 -5.60
CA ASP A 308 4.30 9.20 -6.27
C ASP A 308 4.74 9.66 -7.68
N ASN A 309 6.04 9.78 -7.93
CA ASN A 309 6.62 10.39 -9.12
C ASN A 309 7.13 9.36 -10.14
N LEU A 310 6.33 8.34 -10.42
CA LEU A 310 6.69 7.21 -11.29
C LEU A 310 7.13 7.63 -12.69
N GLU A 311 6.44 8.62 -13.26
CA GLU A 311 6.78 9.17 -14.58
C GLU A 311 8.16 9.84 -14.56
N GLN A 312 8.46 10.64 -13.52
CA GLN A 312 9.76 11.30 -13.39
C GLN A 312 10.90 10.30 -13.22
N ILE A 313 10.70 9.27 -12.38
CA ILE A 313 11.68 8.18 -12.21
C ILE A 313 11.94 7.50 -13.55
N THR A 314 10.89 7.18 -14.29
CA THR A 314 11.00 6.52 -15.60
C THR A 314 11.73 7.41 -16.60
N ARG A 315 11.37 8.69 -16.72
CA ARG A 315 12.03 9.65 -17.60
C ARG A 315 13.51 9.84 -17.24
N ASN A 316 13.82 9.95 -15.95
CA ASN A 316 15.18 10.07 -15.46
C ASN A 316 16.01 8.80 -15.78
N ALA A 317 15.44 7.61 -15.63
CA ALA A 317 16.10 6.36 -15.96
C ALA A 317 16.48 6.34 -17.46
N PHE A 318 15.55 6.69 -18.35
CA PHE A 318 15.82 6.75 -19.79
C PHE A 318 16.71 7.93 -20.20
N GLN A 319 16.75 9.01 -19.44
CA GLN A 319 17.65 10.14 -19.67
C GLN A 319 19.13 9.78 -19.44
N ILE A 320 19.42 8.94 -18.44
CA ILE A 320 20.79 8.54 -18.10
C ILE A 320 21.24 7.27 -18.81
N MET A 321 20.34 6.57 -19.50
CA MET A 321 20.67 5.34 -20.23
C MET A 321 21.19 5.60 -21.63
N LYS A 322 22.01 4.68 -22.12
CA LYS A 322 22.34 4.55 -23.54
C LYS A 322 21.08 4.23 -24.36
N PRO A 323 21.06 4.53 -25.68
CA PRO A 323 19.86 4.31 -26.52
C PRO A 323 19.31 2.88 -26.52
N ASP A 324 20.15 1.89 -26.36
CA ASP A 324 19.86 0.44 -26.30
C ASP A 324 19.90 -0.13 -24.87
N GLY A 325 19.96 0.74 -23.87
CA GLY A 325 19.89 0.37 -22.47
C GLY A 325 18.51 -0.16 -22.06
N HIS A 326 18.47 -0.85 -20.92
CA HIS A 326 17.23 -1.39 -20.36
C HIS A 326 17.00 -0.85 -18.96
N PHE A 327 15.71 -0.61 -18.66
CA PHE A 327 15.27 -0.34 -17.30
C PHE A 327 14.61 -1.61 -16.75
N VAL A 328 15.21 -2.20 -15.72
CA VAL A 328 14.73 -3.45 -15.10
C VAL A 328 14.15 -3.17 -13.74
N ILE A 329 12.88 -3.49 -13.54
CA ILE A 329 12.18 -3.31 -12.28
C ILE A 329 11.76 -4.67 -11.71
N GLU A 330 11.82 -4.81 -10.38
CA GLU A 330 11.23 -5.93 -9.66
C GLU A 330 10.24 -5.40 -8.66
N VAL A 331 9.00 -5.89 -8.70
CA VAL A 331 7.90 -5.44 -7.85
C VAL A 331 7.04 -6.61 -7.40
N GLN A 332 6.39 -6.46 -6.26
CA GLN A 332 5.38 -7.41 -5.81
C GLN A 332 4.26 -7.53 -6.85
N TYR A 333 3.81 -8.76 -7.05
CA TYR A 333 2.84 -9.07 -8.08
C TYR A 333 1.40 -9.02 -7.54
N LEU A 334 0.63 -8.03 -7.95
CA LEU A 334 -0.76 -7.83 -7.53
C LEU A 334 -1.64 -9.07 -7.73
N TYR A 335 -1.41 -9.82 -8.82
CA TYR A 335 -2.12 -11.08 -9.06
C TYR A 335 -2.01 -12.05 -7.87
N ASN A 336 -0.81 -12.21 -7.31
CA ASN A 336 -0.59 -13.07 -6.16
C ASN A 336 -1.27 -12.51 -4.90
N THR A 337 -1.17 -11.19 -4.68
CA THR A 337 -1.83 -10.52 -3.55
C THR A 337 -3.33 -10.80 -3.53
N LEU A 338 -4.00 -10.68 -4.68
CA LEU A 338 -5.44 -10.91 -4.77
C LEU A 338 -5.81 -12.40 -4.72
N LYS A 339 -5.01 -13.25 -5.38
CA LYS A 339 -5.22 -14.71 -5.43
C LYS A 339 -5.07 -15.35 -4.05
N ASP A 340 -3.97 -15.01 -3.37
CA ASP A 340 -3.55 -15.62 -2.12
C ASP A 340 -4.02 -14.83 -0.89
N VAL A 341 -4.80 -13.76 -1.10
CA VAL A 341 -5.37 -12.87 -0.06
C VAL A 341 -4.29 -12.33 0.89
N THR A 342 -3.12 -11.97 0.35
CA THR A 342 -2.01 -11.41 1.13
C THR A 342 -2.16 -9.90 1.31
N PHE A 343 -3.28 -9.47 1.89
CA PHE A 343 -3.61 -8.05 2.09
C PHE A 343 -2.65 -7.33 3.05
N ASP A 344 -1.91 -8.06 3.87
CA ASP A 344 -0.86 -7.56 4.75
C ASP A 344 0.34 -6.96 4.00
N ASN A 345 0.43 -7.18 2.68
CA ASN A 345 1.32 -6.44 1.79
C ASN A 345 0.86 -4.97 1.55
N ILE A 346 -0.34 -4.61 2.02
CA ILE A 346 -0.86 -3.24 1.93
C ILE A 346 -0.36 -2.48 3.17
N TYR A 347 0.62 -1.60 2.98
CA TYR A 347 1.14 -0.67 3.99
C TYR A 347 1.70 0.58 3.32
N HIS A 348 1.92 1.63 4.08
CA HIS A 348 2.11 2.99 3.57
C HIS A 348 3.31 3.18 2.64
N GLU A 349 4.32 2.32 2.70
CA GLU A 349 5.49 2.38 1.82
C GLU A 349 5.17 1.94 0.39
N HIS A 350 4.13 1.10 0.20
CA HIS A 350 3.67 0.63 -1.10
C HIS A 350 2.60 1.54 -1.67
N TYR A 351 2.97 2.63 -2.33
CA TYR A 351 2.01 3.56 -2.94
C TYR A 351 1.24 2.94 -4.11
N ASN A 352 1.84 1.96 -4.81
CA ASN A 352 1.29 1.30 -5.99
C ASN A 352 1.39 -0.22 -5.90
N TYR A 353 0.41 -0.91 -6.50
CA TYR A 353 0.31 -2.37 -6.56
C TYR A 353 0.20 -2.78 -8.01
N TRP A 354 1.23 -3.42 -8.53
CA TRP A 354 1.41 -3.61 -9.94
C TRP A 354 0.98 -4.98 -10.46
N SER A 355 0.32 -4.97 -11.61
CA SER A 355 0.19 -6.12 -12.52
C SER A 355 0.97 -5.82 -13.80
N VAL A 356 1.21 -6.83 -14.64
CA VAL A 356 1.82 -6.60 -15.95
C VAL A 356 0.91 -5.75 -16.83
N LEU A 357 -0.41 -5.97 -16.76
CA LEU A 357 -1.42 -5.18 -17.47
C LEU A 357 -1.32 -3.68 -17.08
N SER A 358 -1.27 -3.36 -15.80
CA SER A 358 -1.20 -1.96 -15.35
C SER A 358 0.16 -1.31 -15.67
N LEU A 359 1.26 -2.05 -15.55
CA LEU A 359 2.59 -1.59 -15.96
C LEU A 359 2.67 -1.35 -17.46
N ASN A 360 2.11 -2.25 -18.27
CA ASN A 360 2.06 -2.09 -19.71
C ASN A 360 1.31 -0.80 -20.12
N ASN A 361 0.14 -0.57 -19.53
CA ASN A 361 -0.63 0.66 -19.75
C ASN A 361 0.14 1.91 -19.29
N PHE A 362 0.92 1.81 -18.21
CA PHE A 362 1.75 2.90 -17.73
C PHE A 362 2.88 3.23 -18.72
N PHE A 363 3.67 2.23 -19.15
CA PHE A 363 4.82 2.45 -20.03
C PHE A 363 4.41 2.84 -21.46
N GLU A 364 3.32 2.25 -22.00
CA GLU A 364 2.79 2.65 -23.31
C GLU A 364 2.43 4.14 -23.38
N ARG A 365 1.91 4.73 -22.31
CA ARG A 365 1.64 6.18 -22.24
C ARG A 365 2.91 7.04 -22.30
N LEU A 366 4.06 6.48 -22.01
CA LEU A 366 5.35 7.14 -22.05
C LEU A 366 6.14 6.82 -23.34
N ASP A 367 5.49 6.23 -24.35
CA ASP A 367 6.11 5.74 -25.58
C ASP A 367 7.21 4.68 -25.33
N LEU A 368 7.07 3.92 -24.25
CA LEU A 368 7.93 2.81 -23.87
C LEU A 368 7.18 1.49 -23.98
N GLN A 369 7.90 0.39 -23.91
CA GLN A 369 7.28 -0.94 -23.91
C GLN A 369 7.96 -1.90 -22.94
N ILE A 370 7.19 -2.85 -22.43
CA ILE A 370 7.73 -4.00 -21.72
C ILE A 370 8.24 -4.99 -22.76
N SER A 371 9.54 -5.31 -22.69
CA SER A 371 10.17 -6.26 -23.61
C SER A 371 10.15 -7.70 -23.09
N ASN A 372 10.16 -7.91 -21.79
CA ASN A 372 10.11 -9.23 -21.14
C ASN A 372 9.53 -9.14 -19.73
N VAL A 373 8.96 -10.25 -19.25
CA VAL A 373 8.49 -10.41 -17.87
C VAL A 373 8.88 -11.79 -17.36
N GLU A 374 9.39 -11.83 -16.13
CA GLU A 374 9.73 -13.06 -15.43
C GLU A 374 9.06 -13.10 -14.05
N ARG A 375 8.70 -14.30 -13.60
CA ARG A 375 8.25 -14.51 -12.24
C ARG A 375 9.45 -14.68 -11.30
N VAL A 376 9.37 -14.07 -10.13
CA VAL A 376 10.39 -14.14 -9.09
C VAL A 376 9.76 -14.55 -7.76
N ASP A 377 10.36 -15.51 -7.07
CA ASP A 377 9.82 -16.07 -5.82
C ASP A 377 10.30 -15.29 -4.58
N THR A 378 10.32 -13.95 -4.66
CA THR A 378 10.61 -13.05 -3.53
C THR A 378 9.32 -12.43 -2.98
N HIS A 379 9.32 -12.06 -1.69
CA HIS A 379 8.23 -11.34 -1.01
C HIS A 379 6.82 -11.97 -1.15
N GLY A 380 6.72 -13.29 -1.35
CA GLY A 380 5.44 -13.97 -1.58
C GLY A 380 5.00 -13.97 -3.04
N GLY A 381 5.91 -13.67 -3.95
CA GLY A 381 5.75 -13.67 -5.40
C GLY A 381 5.81 -12.26 -5.99
N SER A 382 6.84 -12.06 -6.80
CA SER A 382 7.17 -10.82 -7.51
C SER A 382 7.21 -11.06 -9.02
N ILE A 383 7.29 -9.98 -9.77
CA ILE A 383 7.61 -9.98 -11.20
C ILE A 383 8.83 -9.11 -11.43
N ARG A 384 9.70 -9.55 -12.34
CA ARG A 384 10.78 -8.77 -12.93
C ARG A 384 10.37 -8.36 -14.31
N VAL A 385 10.38 -7.07 -14.59
CA VAL A 385 9.88 -6.47 -15.81
C VAL A 385 11.02 -5.71 -16.48
N TYR A 386 11.20 -5.98 -17.75
CA TYR A 386 12.24 -5.38 -18.57
C TYR A 386 11.60 -4.33 -19.48
N VAL A 387 11.98 -3.08 -19.32
CA VAL A 387 11.40 -1.95 -20.05
C VAL A 387 12.42 -1.34 -20.99
N GLY A 388 12.02 -1.10 -22.21
CA GLY A 388 12.83 -0.50 -23.26
C GLY A 388 12.04 0.43 -24.16
N THR A 389 12.72 0.97 -25.17
CA THR A 389 12.09 1.76 -26.23
C THR A 389 11.30 0.87 -27.20
N GLN A 390 10.50 1.46 -28.07
CA GLN A 390 9.70 0.75 -29.10
C GLN A 390 10.54 -0.08 -30.10
N HIS A 391 11.87 0.05 -30.09
CA HIS A 391 12.78 -0.70 -30.95
C HIS A 391 13.19 -2.08 -30.39
N HIS A 392 12.93 -2.33 -29.11
CA HIS A 392 13.24 -3.61 -28.49
C HIS A 392 12.24 -4.69 -28.90
N LEU A 393 12.72 -5.91 -29.06
CA LEU A 393 11.82 -7.06 -29.33
C LEU A 393 11.02 -7.41 -28.08
N VAL A 394 9.75 -7.69 -28.28
CA VAL A 394 8.86 -8.10 -27.19
C VAL A 394 8.79 -9.62 -27.11
N HIS A 395 9.14 -10.17 -25.96
CA HIS A 395 9.05 -11.59 -25.68
C HIS A 395 7.58 -12.01 -25.44
N PRO A 396 7.17 -13.23 -25.87
CA PRO A 396 5.79 -13.73 -25.67
C PRO A 396 5.30 -13.72 -24.22
N SER A 397 6.21 -13.78 -23.23
CA SER A 397 5.88 -13.70 -21.79
C SER A 397 4.97 -12.52 -21.45
N VAL A 398 5.17 -11.37 -22.09
CA VAL A 398 4.36 -10.17 -21.84
C VAL A 398 2.89 -10.42 -22.12
N SER A 399 2.58 -10.95 -23.31
CA SER A 399 1.21 -11.28 -23.70
C SER A 399 0.62 -12.43 -22.86
N GLU A 400 1.43 -13.41 -22.49
CA GLU A 400 1.03 -14.54 -21.65
C GLU A 400 0.62 -14.10 -20.25
N PHE A 401 1.40 -13.20 -19.62
CA PHE A 401 1.07 -12.62 -18.32
C PHE A 401 -0.21 -11.78 -18.39
N ILE A 402 -0.34 -10.90 -19.39
CA ILE A 402 -1.52 -10.05 -19.57
C ILE A 402 -2.78 -10.92 -19.80
N GLN A 403 -2.69 -11.97 -20.62
CA GLN A 403 -3.80 -12.88 -20.84
C GLN A 403 -4.23 -13.57 -19.54
N LYS A 404 -3.28 -14.12 -18.79
CA LYS A 404 -3.53 -14.75 -17.48
C LYS A 404 -4.20 -13.80 -16.49
N GLU A 405 -3.76 -12.54 -16.44
CA GLU A 405 -4.32 -11.51 -15.59
C GLU A 405 -5.77 -11.17 -15.97
N ARG A 406 -6.07 -11.05 -17.26
CA ARG A 406 -7.44 -10.84 -17.77
C ARG A 406 -8.35 -12.05 -17.51
N GLU A 407 -7.84 -13.26 -17.66
CA GLU A 407 -8.58 -14.48 -17.32
C GLU A 407 -8.93 -14.54 -15.82
N PHE A 408 -8.03 -14.09 -14.94
CA PHE A 408 -8.30 -13.94 -13.51
C PHE A 408 -9.27 -12.79 -13.22
N GLY A 409 -9.31 -11.76 -14.09
CA GLY A 409 -10.18 -10.59 -14.02
C GLY A 409 -9.53 -9.38 -13.34
N LEU A 410 -8.22 -9.16 -13.51
CA LEU A 410 -7.56 -7.94 -12.99
C LEU A 410 -8.01 -6.66 -13.69
N ASP A 411 -8.71 -6.77 -14.80
CA ASP A 411 -9.39 -5.70 -15.52
C ASP A 411 -10.85 -5.47 -15.07
N LYS A 412 -11.32 -6.14 -14.00
CA LYS A 412 -12.72 -6.14 -13.56
C LYS A 412 -12.85 -5.76 -12.10
N LEU A 413 -13.64 -4.74 -11.80
CA LEU A 413 -13.92 -4.28 -10.43
C LEU A 413 -14.45 -5.42 -9.52
N GLU A 414 -15.23 -6.35 -10.06
CA GLU A 414 -15.78 -7.45 -9.26
C GLU A 414 -14.72 -8.38 -8.66
N THR A 415 -13.56 -8.53 -9.30
CA THR A 415 -12.42 -9.27 -8.72
C THR A 415 -11.91 -8.62 -7.45
N TYR A 416 -11.82 -7.29 -7.45
CA TYR A 416 -11.39 -6.52 -6.28
C TYR A 416 -12.43 -6.52 -5.16
N LYS A 417 -13.71 -6.44 -5.50
CA LYS A 417 -14.81 -6.60 -4.52
C LYS A 417 -14.81 -7.98 -3.87
N ARG A 418 -14.52 -9.04 -4.65
CA ARG A 418 -14.36 -10.39 -4.13
C ARG A 418 -13.15 -10.51 -3.20
N PHE A 419 -12.04 -9.86 -3.53
CA PHE A 419 -10.88 -9.80 -2.65
C PHE A 419 -11.22 -9.12 -1.32
N SER A 420 -11.90 -7.97 -1.34
CA SER A 420 -12.35 -7.27 -0.14
C SER A 420 -13.17 -8.16 0.78
N ARG A 421 -14.16 -8.88 0.24
CA ARG A 421 -14.96 -9.84 1.03
C ARG A 421 -14.11 -10.94 1.67
N LYS A 422 -13.14 -11.48 0.93
CA LYS A 422 -12.22 -12.49 1.46
C LYS A 422 -11.32 -11.95 2.58
N VAL A 423 -10.88 -10.70 2.50
CA VAL A 423 -10.11 -10.05 3.57
C VAL A 423 -10.93 -9.99 4.86
N GLU A 424 -12.21 -9.61 4.78
CA GLU A 424 -13.10 -9.62 5.95
C GLU A 424 -13.33 -11.04 6.49
N GLU A 425 -13.54 -12.02 5.63
CA GLU A 425 -13.69 -13.43 6.03
C GLU A 425 -12.43 -13.95 6.75
N CYS A 426 -11.23 -13.59 6.28
CA CYS A 426 -9.97 -13.94 6.95
C CYS A 426 -9.87 -13.30 8.33
N LYS A 427 -10.26 -12.02 8.47
CA LYS A 427 -10.32 -11.32 9.76
C LYS A 427 -11.22 -12.05 10.74
N GLU A 428 -12.46 -12.34 10.34
CA GLU A 428 -13.43 -13.02 11.19
C GLU A 428 -12.94 -14.41 11.65
N LYS A 429 -12.39 -15.20 10.74
CA LYS A 429 -11.83 -16.52 11.06
C LYS A 429 -10.66 -16.41 12.05
N SER A 430 -9.70 -15.51 11.77
CA SER A 430 -8.52 -15.32 12.63
C SER A 430 -8.90 -14.88 14.03
N LEU A 431 -9.81 -13.91 14.17
CA LEU A 431 -10.30 -13.44 15.46
C LEU A 431 -11.01 -14.54 16.24
N LYS A 432 -11.77 -15.41 15.55
CA LYS A 432 -12.42 -16.57 16.17
C LYS A 432 -11.40 -17.56 16.71
N VAL A 433 -10.34 -17.87 15.97
CA VAL A 433 -9.26 -18.77 16.42
C VAL A 433 -8.55 -18.18 17.65
N ILE A 434 -8.11 -16.92 17.58
CA ILE A 434 -7.45 -16.25 18.71
C ILE A 434 -8.37 -16.26 19.95
N LYS A 435 -9.66 -15.97 19.78
CA LYS A 435 -10.61 -16.00 20.90
C LYS A 435 -10.71 -17.39 21.53
N ILE A 436 -10.82 -18.46 20.74
CA ILE A 436 -10.90 -19.84 21.24
C ILE A 436 -9.65 -20.16 22.07
N LEU A 437 -8.47 -19.86 21.54
CA LEU A 437 -7.21 -20.13 22.24
C LEU A 437 -7.11 -19.38 23.58
N LYS A 438 -7.55 -18.11 23.61
CA LYS A 438 -7.55 -17.32 24.85
C LYS A 438 -8.60 -17.80 25.85
N ASP A 439 -9.80 -18.16 25.37
CA ASP A 439 -10.88 -18.72 26.24
C ASP A 439 -10.44 -20.07 26.86
N ASP A 440 -9.59 -20.85 26.17
CA ASP A 440 -8.98 -22.09 26.65
C ASP A 440 -7.75 -21.84 27.55
N GLY A 441 -7.42 -20.57 27.84
CA GLY A 441 -6.29 -20.19 28.69
C GLY A 441 -4.91 -20.42 28.04
N LYS A 442 -4.85 -20.53 26.72
CA LYS A 442 -3.62 -20.76 25.97
C LYS A 442 -2.80 -19.47 25.82
N SER A 443 -1.48 -19.61 25.99
CA SER A 443 -0.52 -18.54 25.69
C SER A 443 -0.24 -18.45 24.19
N ILE A 444 -0.09 -17.23 23.68
CA ILE A 444 0.22 -16.95 22.27
C ILE A 444 1.40 -15.99 22.22
N VAL A 445 2.44 -16.36 21.49
CA VAL A 445 3.62 -15.56 21.21
C VAL A 445 3.76 -15.38 19.71
N GLY A 446 4.03 -14.15 19.25
CA GLY A 446 4.30 -13.86 17.84
C GLY A 446 5.73 -14.30 17.43
N TYR A 447 5.96 -14.59 16.16
CA TYR A 447 7.28 -14.80 15.59
C TYR A 447 7.48 -14.00 14.32
N GLY A 448 8.47 -13.10 14.33
CA GLY A 448 8.80 -12.15 13.29
C GLY A 448 7.99 -10.84 13.41
N SER A 449 8.65 -9.72 13.18
CA SER A 449 8.04 -8.39 13.17
C SER A 449 8.28 -7.67 11.83
N PRO A 450 7.91 -8.28 10.67
CA PRO A 450 7.97 -7.59 9.38
C PRO A 450 6.91 -6.48 9.32
N ALA A 451 7.02 -5.57 8.35
CA ALA A 451 6.00 -4.53 8.09
C ALA A 451 4.57 -5.10 8.05
N LYS A 452 4.41 -6.27 7.45
CA LYS A 452 3.14 -7.01 7.37
C LYS A 452 2.50 -7.30 8.73
N ALA A 453 3.29 -7.55 9.76
CA ALA A 453 2.79 -7.80 11.11
C ALA A 453 2.05 -6.58 11.67
N THR A 454 2.59 -5.38 11.47
CA THR A 454 1.93 -4.13 11.88
C THR A 454 0.57 -3.99 11.18
N THR A 455 0.53 -4.22 9.88
CA THR A 455 -0.72 -4.12 9.10
C THR A 455 -1.79 -5.07 9.62
N VAL A 456 -1.49 -6.37 9.67
CA VAL A 456 -2.49 -7.40 10.00
C VAL A 456 -2.98 -7.27 11.44
N LEU A 457 -2.08 -7.05 12.40
CA LEU A 457 -2.44 -6.97 13.80
C LEU A 457 -3.26 -5.72 14.13
N ASN A 458 -2.91 -4.57 13.55
CA ASN A 458 -3.71 -3.35 13.70
C ASN A 458 -5.09 -3.48 13.04
N TYR A 459 -5.16 -4.00 11.82
CA TYR A 459 -6.43 -4.17 11.12
C TYR A 459 -7.36 -5.18 11.81
N TYR A 460 -6.80 -6.25 12.37
CA TYR A 460 -7.58 -7.23 13.11
C TYR A 460 -7.91 -6.79 14.54
N GLY A 461 -7.16 -5.83 15.09
CA GLY A 461 -7.29 -5.40 16.50
C GLY A 461 -6.73 -6.45 17.47
N ILE A 462 -5.67 -7.17 17.07
CA ILE A 462 -4.96 -8.13 17.90
C ILE A 462 -3.80 -7.40 18.58
N ASP A 463 -3.90 -7.20 19.87
CA ASP A 463 -2.97 -6.41 20.68
C ASP A 463 -2.23 -7.24 21.74
N SER A 464 -1.58 -6.56 22.68
CA SER A 464 -0.84 -7.17 23.81
C SER A 464 -1.72 -7.94 24.80
N ASN A 465 -3.06 -7.82 24.75
CA ASN A 465 -3.97 -8.69 25.50
C ASN A 465 -4.11 -10.09 24.89
N SER A 466 -3.84 -10.20 23.61
CA SER A 466 -3.92 -11.45 22.84
C SER A 466 -2.58 -12.12 22.63
N ILE A 467 -1.53 -11.34 22.36
CA ILE A 467 -0.16 -11.81 22.10
C ILE A 467 0.77 -11.23 23.17
N ASP A 468 1.44 -12.09 23.92
CA ASP A 468 2.26 -11.67 25.05
C ASP A 468 3.51 -10.86 24.63
N TYR A 469 4.20 -11.31 23.56
CA TYR A 469 5.34 -10.64 22.92
C TYR A 469 5.62 -11.23 21.53
N ILE A 470 6.51 -10.60 20.77
CA ILE A 470 6.98 -11.06 19.46
C ILE A 470 8.46 -11.43 19.55
N ILE A 471 8.78 -12.65 19.12
CA ILE A 471 10.17 -13.11 18.93
C ILE A 471 10.67 -12.54 17.60
N GLU A 472 11.86 -11.94 17.63
CA GLU A 472 12.48 -11.33 16.46
C GLU A 472 13.98 -11.69 16.42
N ASP A 473 14.45 -12.12 15.25
CA ASP A 473 15.85 -12.50 15.07
C ASP A 473 16.76 -11.28 14.85
N ASN A 474 16.20 -10.14 14.41
CA ASN A 474 16.93 -8.87 14.25
C ASN A 474 17.07 -8.14 15.58
N GLU A 475 18.28 -8.13 16.13
CA GLU A 475 18.59 -7.48 17.42
C GLU A 475 18.31 -5.97 17.46
N LEU A 476 18.31 -5.29 16.30
CA LEU A 476 18.01 -3.85 16.21
C LEU A 476 16.56 -3.51 16.58
N LYS A 477 15.68 -4.50 16.59
CA LYS A 477 14.27 -4.35 16.95
C LYS A 477 13.98 -4.74 18.40
N HIS A 478 14.92 -5.37 19.11
CA HIS A 478 14.72 -5.81 20.50
C HIS A 478 14.50 -4.63 21.44
N GLY A 479 13.61 -4.81 22.40
CA GLY A 479 13.24 -3.79 23.38
C GLY A 479 12.29 -2.72 22.86
N LYS A 480 11.86 -2.81 21.59
CA LYS A 480 10.88 -1.93 20.99
C LYS A 480 9.47 -2.52 21.07
N LEU A 481 8.46 -1.70 20.77
CA LEU A 481 7.06 -2.11 20.67
C LEU A 481 6.59 -2.01 19.22
N LEU A 482 5.73 -2.96 18.82
CA LEU A 482 5.04 -2.86 17.54
C LEU A 482 4.03 -1.69 17.58
N PRO A 483 4.06 -0.76 16.62
CA PRO A 483 3.24 0.45 16.69
C PRO A 483 1.73 0.11 16.58
N GLY A 484 0.91 0.91 17.22
CA GLY A 484 -0.55 0.76 17.34
C GLY A 484 -0.95 -0.28 18.38
N VAL A 485 -0.59 -1.53 18.20
CA VAL A 485 -0.96 -2.66 19.07
C VAL A 485 -0.06 -2.85 20.29
N ARG A 486 1.09 -2.15 20.35
CA ARG A 486 2.02 -2.09 21.50
C ARG A 486 2.51 -3.44 22.04
N ILE A 487 2.66 -4.42 21.14
CA ILE A 487 3.20 -5.73 21.50
C ILE A 487 4.72 -5.64 21.61
N PRO A 488 5.33 -6.07 22.74
CA PRO A 488 6.78 -6.02 22.94
C PRO A 488 7.52 -6.94 21.96
N ILE A 489 8.68 -6.48 21.48
CA ILE A 489 9.56 -7.24 20.58
C ILE A 489 10.83 -7.62 21.36
N GLN A 490 11.18 -8.90 21.33
CA GLN A 490 12.36 -9.40 22.04
C GLN A 490 13.02 -10.58 21.28
N GLY A 491 14.25 -10.89 21.66
CA GLY A 491 14.96 -12.06 21.14
C GLY A 491 14.46 -13.38 21.72
N LYS A 492 14.95 -14.48 21.18
CA LYS A 492 14.64 -15.84 21.61
C LYS A 492 14.93 -16.15 23.08
N GLY A 493 15.74 -15.43 23.78
CA GLY A 493 16.28 -15.61 25.14
C GLY A 493 15.52 -16.55 26.09
N GLY A 494 16.05 -16.78 27.29
CA GLY A 494 15.67 -17.84 28.23
C GLY A 494 14.18 -18.04 28.61
N VAL A 495 13.30 -17.12 28.22
CA VAL A 495 11.84 -17.23 28.48
C VAL A 495 11.25 -18.43 27.72
N LEU A 496 11.74 -18.72 26.49
CA LEU A 496 11.31 -19.89 25.73
C LEU A 496 11.83 -21.20 26.31
N ASP A 497 12.97 -21.16 26.99
CA ASP A 497 13.60 -22.35 27.58
C ASP A 497 12.90 -22.76 28.88
N GLU A 498 12.47 -21.80 29.69
CA GLU A 498 11.83 -22.04 30.99
C GLU A 498 10.31 -22.32 30.86
N ASN A 499 9.59 -21.52 30.06
CA ASN A 499 8.14 -21.61 29.86
C ASN A 499 7.80 -21.44 28.37
N PRO A 500 7.83 -22.52 27.57
CA PRO A 500 7.46 -22.43 26.17
C PRO A 500 5.97 -22.06 26.03
N PRO A 501 5.62 -21.18 25.07
CA PRO A 501 4.22 -20.84 24.82
C PRO A 501 3.45 -22.05 24.28
N ASP A 502 2.13 -22.08 24.48
CA ASP A 502 1.28 -23.07 23.84
C ASP A 502 1.26 -22.90 22.33
N ASN A 503 1.20 -21.64 21.85
CA ASN A 503 1.10 -21.32 20.43
C ASN A 503 2.14 -20.28 20.02
N ILE A 504 2.73 -20.48 18.84
CA ILE A 504 3.60 -19.53 18.16
C ILE A 504 2.90 -19.08 16.88
N LEU A 505 2.46 -17.81 16.89
CA LEU A 505 1.83 -17.17 15.75
C LEU A 505 2.91 -16.61 14.82
N VAL A 506 3.12 -17.26 13.68
CA VAL A 506 4.13 -16.83 12.70
C VAL A 506 3.59 -15.66 11.89
N LEU A 507 4.08 -14.45 12.19
CA LEU A 507 3.70 -13.21 11.51
C LEU A 507 4.48 -13.02 10.20
N ALA A 508 5.70 -13.57 10.12
CA ALA A 508 6.48 -13.67 8.89
C ALA A 508 6.07 -14.94 8.10
N TRP A 509 4.79 -15.07 7.73
CA TRP A 509 4.16 -16.26 7.18
C TRP A 509 4.86 -16.83 5.93
N ASN A 510 5.50 -16.00 5.12
CA ASN A 510 6.27 -16.43 3.95
C ASN A 510 7.53 -17.22 4.32
N PHE A 511 7.91 -17.23 5.58
CA PHE A 511 8.99 -18.05 6.15
C PHE A 511 8.46 -19.11 7.14
N PHE A 512 7.17 -19.45 7.07
CA PHE A 512 6.52 -20.33 8.06
C PHE A 512 7.25 -21.67 8.23
N ASP A 513 7.48 -22.38 7.13
CA ASP A 513 8.16 -23.69 7.17
C ASP A 513 9.59 -23.56 7.68
N TYR A 514 10.34 -22.58 7.19
CA TYR A 514 11.70 -22.30 7.64
C TYR A 514 11.77 -22.00 9.14
N ILE A 515 10.87 -21.15 9.64
CA ILE A 515 10.79 -20.79 11.06
C ILE A 515 10.45 -22.03 11.88
N LYS A 516 9.48 -22.83 11.46
CA LYS A 516 9.06 -24.04 12.15
C LYS A 516 10.18 -25.10 12.17
N GLU A 517 10.88 -25.30 11.06
CA GLU A 517 12.01 -26.22 10.94
C GLU A 517 13.18 -25.83 11.86
N ASN A 518 13.51 -24.55 11.93
CA ASN A 518 14.59 -24.04 12.80
C ASN A 518 14.22 -23.97 14.30
N ASN A 519 12.98 -24.34 14.65
CA ASN A 519 12.50 -24.32 16.03
C ASN A 519 11.89 -25.68 16.43
N GLN A 520 12.44 -26.79 15.92
CA GLN A 520 11.95 -28.16 16.20
C GLN A 520 11.96 -28.50 17.69
N GLU A 521 12.85 -27.92 18.46
CA GLU A 521 12.88 -28.10 19.92
C GLU A 521 11.58 -27.59 20.58
N LEU A 522 11.01 -26.48 20.10
CA LEU A 522 9.74 -25.95 20.60
C LEU A 522 8.56 -26.83 20.14
N VAL A 523 8.58 -27.32 18.92
CA VAL A 523 7.60 -28.31 18.43
C VAL A 523 7.61 -29.56 19.29
N ASN A 524 8.80 -30.07 19.61
CA ASN A 524 8.98 -31.28 20.45
C ASN A 524 8.52 -31.05 21.91
N ARG A 525 8.48 -29.79 22.38
CA ARG A 525 7.95 -29.38 23.69
C ARG A 525 6.45 -29.13 23.69
N GLY A 526 5.76 -29.29 22.55
CA GLY A 526 4.32 -29.20 22.41
C GLY A 526 3.80 -27.83 21.96
N CYS A 527 4.69 -26.90 21.53
CA CYS A 527 4.25 -25.62 20.94
C CYS A 527 3.60 -25.86 19.57
N GLU A 528 2.44 -25.29 19.34
CA GLU A 528 1.75 -25.31 18.06
C GLU A 528 2.11 -24.05 17.24
N PHE A 529 2.56 -24.25 16.00
CA PHE A 529 2.85 -23.14 15.07
C PHE A 529 1.60 -22.85 14.23
N ILE A 530 1.10 -21.63 14.31
CA ILE A 530 -0.11 -21.17 13.62
C ILE A 530 0.16 -19.92 12.79
N THR A 531 -0.73 -19.60 11.87
CA THR A 531 -0.69 -18.40 11.04
C THR A 531 -2.07 -17.75 10.95
N LEU A 532 -2.15 -16.43 10.67
CA LEU A 532 -3.41 -15.70 10.41
C LEU A 532 -3.85 -15.81 8.94
N LYS A 533 -3.19 -16.63 8.14
CA LYS A 533 -3.45 -16.74 6.70
C LYS A 533 -4.48 -17.80 6.35
N ASP A 534 -4.74 -18.77 7.22
CA ASP A 534 -5.61 -19.94 6.94
C ASP A 534 -7.07 -19.74 7.36
#